data_4c1d5878cd0c24cbd08b45939bc1bccd
#
_entry.id   4c1d5878cd0c24cbd08b45939bc1bccd
#
_cell.length_a   1.000
_cell.length_b   1.000
_cell.length_c   1.000
_cell.angle_alpha   90.00
_cell.angle_beta   90.00
_cell.angle_gamma   90.00
#
_symmetry.space_group_name_H-M   'P 1'
#
loop_
_entity.id
_entity.type
_entity.pdbx_description
1 polymer ?
#
loop_
_entity_poly.entity_id
_entity_poly.type
_entity_poly.pdbx_seq_one_letter_code
_entity_poly.pdbx_strand_id
1 'polypeptide(L)'
;MHVDIVSAFDELEKLQGDWEAVYDADPESNYFMSWNWMRRYLQTRANWHVLAAKRAEADEHYIAFLPLQIRLDFEPGKGFFNAIHMAGMPFSVYSGILSRPEWSDEAMAAFAACLQTFNWRRFNLDEIYLSDQRLSELIGSFPRQEFVPAKVVRADHITDAGESIDHDAYVYIPLADDFETFLSTRLSSKARRNARVALRDLASGKHGLHVTHTTAETFEQNLETFYAMWNAQWGVRQPDYAAGIIAGCRKMLPGSLDDGSLLVPVLWEGDRPVAIQVLYLDHKKKTMICFIGSRDSNAASHSPGFTLHCYCLRWAIENGYRNYDFGTGDFAYKFTFGGEQQLVERRRVMTVSERNIGDRLDPRSLDAACYRAALMAAKGDIENADLCCRQILATDPSHSQTLALAESLEAARRPPAADIELEALMRTAIADHRQGALARAESGYRRIIEAVPGHFAALHQLALVLLQQGRLDAAKSSILEALAAGPGNAAAHCTCGNILAALSEDATAIASYERAIALSPSYAAAFNNRGNVLRRMGRLEDAAESYSRALELAPDHAQAALNKAAVLAQINAMAVV
;
A
#
# COMPACT_ATOMS: atom_id res chain seq x y z
N MET A 1 -23.88 -10.12 29.03
CA MET A 1 -22.62 -9.58 29.55
C MET A 1 -22.53 -8.12 29.18
N HIS A 2 -21.97 -7.27 30.04
CA HIS A 2 -21.74 -5.84 29.76
C HIS A 2 -20.28 -5.60 29.33
N VAL A 3 -20.07 -4.70 28.37
CA VAL A 3 -18.73 -4.37 27.87
C VAL A 3 -18.52 -2.85 27.95
N ASP A 4 -17.57 -2.43 28.76
CA ASP A 4 -17.12 -1.04 28.80
C ASP A 4 -16.00 -0.82 27.77
N ILE A 5 -16.01 0.37 27.13
CA ILE A 5 -15.00 0.77 26.15
C ILE A 5 -14.06 1.76 26.81
N VAL A 6 -12.89 1.30 27.21
CA VAL A 6 -11.84 2.12 27.81
C VAL A 6 -10.93 2.67 26.73
N SER A 7 -10.76 3.99 26.73
CA SER A 7 -10.03 4.71 25.69
C SER A 7 -9.14 5.83 26.24
N ALA A 8 -9.20 6.08 27.54
CA ALA A 8 -8.39 7.05 28.25
C ALA A 8 -7.41 6.31 29.18
N PHE A 9 -6.21 6.88 29.32
CA PHE A 9 -5.13 6.19 30.02
C PHE A 9 -5.36 6.13 31.53
N ASP A 10 -5.99 7.13 32.11
CA ASP A 10 -6.39 7.18 33.53
C ASP A 10 -7.49 6.15 33.86
N GLU A 11 -8.35 5.82 32.89
CA GLU A 11 -9.32 4.73 33.02
C GLU A 11 -8.65 3.36 32.88
N LEU A 12 -7.69 3.24 31.94
CA LEU A 12 -6.92 2.01 31.77
C LEU A 12 -6.19 1.63 33.07
N GLU A 13 -5.57 2.58 33.75
CA GLU A 13 -4.83 2.34 35.01
C GLU A 13 -5.71 1.69 36.10
N LYS A 14 -7.00 1.96 36.10
CA LYS A 14 -7.94 1.36 37.06
C LYS A 14 -8.20 -0.13 36.82
N LEU A 15 -7.88 -0.63 35.62
CA LEU A 15 -8.10 -2.03 35.25
C LEU A 15 -6.98 -2.96 35.75
N GLN A 16 -5.87 -2.45 36.28
CA GLN A 16 -4.66 -3.23 36.58
C GLN A 16 -4.96 -4.49 37.40
N GLY A 17 -5.68 -4.35 38.51
CA GLY A 17 -5.95 -5.47 39.42
C GLY A 17 -6.74 -6.60 38.76
N ASP A 18 -7.80 -6.24 38.04
CA ASP A 18 -8.63 -7.21 37.33
C ASP A 18 -7.87 -7.82 36.13
N TRP A 19 -7.11 -6.99 35.42
CA TRP A 19 -6.29 -7.45 34.30
C TRP A 19 -5.28 -8.52 34.71
N GLU A 20 -4.54 -8.27 35.80
CA GLU A 20 -3.56 -9.21 36.31
C GLU A 20 -4.23 -10.50 36.81
N ALA A 21 -5.39 -10.39 37.49
CA ALA A 21 -6.15 -11.54 37.95
C ALA A 21 -6.70 -12.40 36.80
N VAL A 22 -7.14 -11.77 35.71
CA VAL A 22 -7.59 -12.48 34.50
C VAL A 22 -6.39 -13.09 33.77
N TYR A 23 -5.29 -12.34 33.63
CA TYR A 23 -4.06 -12.85 33.02
C TYR A 23 -3.54 -14.11 33.72
N ASP A 24 -3.53 -14.12 35.05
CA ASP A 24 -3.08 -15.27 35.84
C ASP A 24 -4.01 -16.48 35.68
N ALA A 25 -5.32 -16.26 35.62
CA ALA A 25 -6.34 -17.30 35.49
C ALA A 25 -6.45 -17.87 34.07
N ASP A 26 -6.13 -17.09 33.03
CA ASP A 26 -6.29 -17.49 31.64
C ASP A 26 -5.14 -18.39 31.15
N PRO A 27 -5.38 -19.68 30.83
CA PRO A 27 -4.34 -20.57 30.32
C PRO A 27 -3.84 -20.18 28.92
N GLU A 28 -4.61 -19.41 28.14
CA GLU A 28 -4.27 -18.95 26.80
C GLU A 28 -3.57 -17.58 26.81
N SER A 29 -3.37 -16.96 27.97
CA SER A 29 -2.64 -15.70 28.05
C SER A 29 -1.15 -15.88 27.71
N ASN A 30 -0.58 -14.87 27.09
CA ASN A 30 0.83 -14.82 26.72
C ASN A 30 1.47 -13.51 27.21
N TYR A 31 2.80 -13.44 27.25
CA TYR A 31 3.56 -12.29 27.75
C TYR A 31 3.08 -10.94 27.21
N PHE A 32 2.72 -10.88 25.92
CA PHE A 32 2.32 -9.64 25.26
C PHE A 32 0.91 -9.16 25.69
N MET A 33 0.18 -10.01 26.43
CA MET A 33 -1.06 -9.65 27.13
C MET A 33 -0.83 -9.31 28.60
N SER A 34 0.41 -9.37 29.11
CA SER A 34 0.71 -8.96 30.48
C SER A 34 0.46 -7.46 30.69
N TRP A 35 0.06 -7.08 31.91
CA TRP A 35 -0.25 -5.69 32.24
C TRP A 35 0.90 -4.74 31.89
N ASN A 36 2.11 -5.03 32.35
CA ASN A 36 3.27 -4.17 32.16
C ASN A 36 3.58 -3.95 30.69
N TRP A 37 3.51 -5.01 29.88
CA TRP A 37 3.79 -4.89 28.45
C TRP A 37 2.69 -4.13 27.72
N MET A 38 1.43 -4.49 27.92
CA MET A 38 0.30 -3.89 27.22
C MET A 38 0.11 -2.42 27.61
N ARG A 39 0.23 -2.10 28.89
CA ARG A 39 0.19 -0.72 29.38
C ARG A 39 1.23 0.16 28.68
N ARG A 40 2.49 -0.28 28.63
CA ARG A 40 3.57 0.44 27.91
C ARG A 40 3.25 0.60 26.41
N TYR A 41 2.76 -0.45 25.79
CA TYR A 41 2.39 -0.39 24.38
C TYR A 41 1.31 0.67 24.14
N LEU A 42 0.22 0.64 24.87
CA LEU A 42 -0.90 1.57 24.72
C LEU A 42 -0.50 3.01 25.02
N GLN A 43 0.40 3.25 25.97
CA GLN A 43 0.93 4.58 26.27
C GLN A 43 1.65 5.24 25.08
N THR A 44 2.22 4.44 24.19
CA THR A 44 2.96 4.94 23.02
C THR A 44 2.08 5.08 21.77
N ARG A 45 0.78 4.81 21.86
CA ARG A 45 -0.12 4.73 20.72
C ARG A 45 -1.32 5.66 20.84
N ALA A 46 -1.81 6.08 19.68
CA ALA A 46 -3.09 6.76 19.55
C ALA A 46 -4.18 5.78 19.05
N ASN A 47 -5.43 6.16 19.19
CA ASN A 47 -6.60 5.44 18.66
C ASN A 47 -6.68 3.96 19.11
N TRP A 48 -6.32 3.71 20.36
CA TRP A 48 -6.52 2.41 20.99
C TRP A 48 -7.81 2.36 21.81
N HIS A 49 -8.33 1.16 21.98
CA HIS A 49 -9.43 0.84 22.87
C HIS A 49 -9.12 -0.44 23.62
N VAL A 50 -9.62 -0.56 24.82
CA VAL A 50 -9.72 -1.82 25.54
C VAL A 50 -11.20 -2.09 25.77
N LEU A 51 -11.72 -3.16 25.20
CA LEU A 51 -13.03 -3.66 25.53
C LEU A 51 -12.89 -4.49 26.80
N ALA A 52 -13.52 -4.03 27.89
CA ALA A 52 -13.46 -4.65 29.20
C ALA A 52 -14.85 -5.25 29.55
N ALA A 53 -14.92 -6.57 29.65
CA ALA A 53 -16.17 -7.28 29.86
C ALA A 53 -16.37 -7.65 31.33
N LYS A 54 -17.60 -7.47 31.83
CA LYS A 54 -18.09 -7.88 33.17
C LYS A 54 -19.44 -8.57 33.03
N ARG A 55 -19.84 -9.40 34.00
CA ARG A 55 -21.06 -10.22 33.90
C ARG A 55 -22.32 -9.37 33.78
N ALA A 56 -22.40 -8.28 34.60
CA ALA A 56 -23.48 -7.31 34.58
C ALA A 56 -22.93 -5.89 34.71
N GLU A 57 -23.68 -4.88 34.31
CA GLU A 57 -23.26 -3.47 34.35
C GLU A 57 -22.90 -3.03 35.80
N ALA A 58 -23.61 -3.55 36.80
CA ALA A 58 -23.38 -3.23 38.19
C ALA A 58 -22.20 -3.96 38.84
N ASP A 59 -21.56 -4.91 38.14
CA ASP A 59 -20.41 -5.63 38.68
C ASP A 59 -19.18 -4.71 38.75
N GLU A 60 -18.41 -4.83 39.83
CA GLU A 60 -17.20 -4.03 40.07
C GLU A 60 -15.98 -4.59 39.31
N HIS A 61 -15.95 -5.91 39.05
CA HIS A 61 -14.79 -6.61 38.50
C HIS A 61 -14.98 -7.03 37.06
N TYR A 62 -13.94 -6.81 36.27
CA TYR A 62 -13.86 -7.28 34.88
C TYR A 62 -13.31 -8.71 34.82
N ILE A 63 -13.78 -9.45 33.84
CA ILE A 63 -13.50 -10.88 33.66
C ILE A 63 -12.88 -11.21 32.29
N ALA A 64 -12.88 -10.25 31.36
CA ALA A 64 -12.21 -10.41 30.08
C ALA A 64 -11.80 -9.06 29.48
N PHE A 65 -10.75 -9.08 28.65
CA PHE A 65 -10.19 -7.88 28.01
C PHE A 65 -9.80 -8.15 26.57
N LEU A 66 -10.23 -7.27 25.66
CA LEU A 66 -9.82 -7.25 24.27
C LEU A 66 -9.18 -5.88 23.95
N PRO A 67 -7.84 -5.79 23.96
CA PRO A 67 -7.13 -4.59 23.56
C PRO A 67 -7.01 -4.53 22.05
N LEU A 68 -7.33 -3.38 21.47
CA LEU A 68 -7.34 -3.16 20.03
C LEU A 68 -6.89 -1.76 19.64
N GLN A 69 -6.57 -1.56 18.38
CA GLN A 69 -6.22 -0.29 17.78
C GLN A 69 -7.01 -0.08 16.49
N ILE A 70 -7.60 1.10 16.34
CA ILE A 70 -8.25 1.50 15.09
C ILE A 70 -7.24 2.27 14.24
N ARG A 71 -7.03 1.81 13.00
CA ARG A 71 -6.15 2.44 12.02
C ARG A 71 -6.95 2.93 10.83
N LEU A 72 -6.48 4.03 10.26
CA LEU A 72 -7.04 4.57 9.04
C LEU A 72 -6.24 4.03 7.84
N ASP A 73 -6.90 3.23 7.01
CA ASP A 73 -6.36 2.71 5.75
C ASP A 73 -6.96 3.47 4.56
N PHE A 74 -6.35 3.32 3.40
CA PHE A 74 -6.77 3.97 2.16
C PHE A 74 -6.74 2.97 0.99
N GLU A 75 -7.78 3.03 0.15
CA GLU A 75 -7.87 2.26 -1.08
C GLU A 75 -8.19 3.22 -2.24
N PRO A 76 -7.33 3.28 -3.28
CA PRO A 76 -7.55 4.15 -4.43
C PRO A 76 -8.95 3.97 -5.04
N GLY A 77 -9.66 5.07 -5.29
CA GLY A 77 -11.02 5.07 -5.84
C GLY A 77 -12.14 4.72 -4.85
N LYS A 78 -11.82 4.16 -3.67
CA LYS A 78 -12.80 3.89 -2.59
C LYS A 78 -12.63 4.83 -1.39
N GLY A 79 -11.43 5.45 -1.24
CA GLY A 79 -11.13 6.40 -0.17
C GLY A 79 -10.64 5.74 1.12
N PHE A 80 -10.89 6.41 2.25
CA PHE A 80 -10.50 5.93 3.57
C PHE A 80 -11.47 4.88 4.12
N PHE A 81 -10.91 3.99 4.91
CA PHE A 81 -11.68 3.10 5.77
C PHE A 81 -10.92 2.82 7.07
N ASN A 82 -11.67 2.51 8.12
CA ASN A 82 -11.08 2.11 9.39
C ASN A 82 -10.89 0.59 9.43
N ALA A 83 -9.69 0.18 9.85
CA ALA A 83 -9.37 -1.21 10.15
C ALA A 83 -9.08 -1.35 11.64
N ILE A 84 -9.72 -2.32 12.29
CA ILE A 84 -9.39 -2.72 13.65
C ILE A 84 -8.24 -3.72 13.59
N HIS A 85 -7.24 -3.53 14.42
CA HIS A 85 -6.12 -4.44 14.65
C HIS A 85 -6.04 -4.81 16.11
N MET A 86 -5.53 -5.99 16.39
CA MET A 86 -5.16 -6.36 17.76
C MET A 86 -4.07 -5.41 18.27
N ALA A 87 -4.17 -4.98 19.51
CA ALA A 87 -3.10 -4.20 20.14
C ALA A 87 -1.84 -5.07 20.32
N GLY A 88 -0.69 -4.42 20.29
CA GLY A 88 0.62 -5.09 20.36
C GLY A 88 1.34 -5.13 19.02
N MET A 89 0.62 -5.36 17.96
CA MET A 89 1.19 -5.50 16.61
C MET A 89 1.76 -4.18 16.05
N PRO A 90 2.91 -4.20 15.36
CA PRO A 90 3.77 -5.35 14.99
C PRO A 90 4.90 -5.66 16.01
N PHE A 91 4.87 -5.15 17.24
CA PHE A 91 5.96 -5.28 18.23
C PHE A 91 5.77 -6.43 19.22
N SER A 92 4.66 -7.15 19.12
CA SER A 92 4.45 -8.41 19.81
C SER A 92 4.71 -9.59 18.86
N VAL A 93 5.13 -10.71 19.42
CA VAL A 93 5.19 -11.99 18.67
C VAL A 93 3.77 -12.55 18.53
N TYR A 94 2.94 -12.33 19.54
CA TYR A 94 1.55 -12.77 19.60
C TYR A 94 0.62 -11.61 19.94
N SER A 95 -0.60 -11.68 19.47
CA SER A 95 -1.73 -10.96 20.02
C SER A 95 -2.65 -11.92 20.78
N GLY A 96 -3.66 -11.43 21.47
CA GLY A 96 -4.57 -12.29 22.21
C GLY A 96 -5.76 -11.55 22.79
N ILE A 97 -6.62 -12.31 23.45
CA ILE A 97 -7.78 -11.84 24.21
C ILE A 97 -7.70 -12.51 25.57
N LEU A 98 -7.74 -11.73 26.62
CA LEU A 98 -7.79 -12.28 27.98
C LEU A 98 -9.22 -12.61 28.37
N SER A 99 -9.43 -13.79 28.98
CA SER A 99 -10.72 -14.14 29.56
C SER A 99 -10.57 -15.17 30.67
N ARG A 100 -11.35 -15.03 31.74
CA ARG A 100 -11.52 -16.15 32.68
C ARG A 100 -12.12 -17.33 31.92
N PRO A 101 -11.58 -18.55 32.09
CA PRO A 101 -12.00 -19.71 31.30
C PRO A 101 -13.50 -20.01 31.36
N GLU A 102 -14.09 -19.84 32.56
CA GLU A 102 -15.51 -20.10 32.82
C GLU A 102 -16.49 -19.13 32.15
N TRP A 103 -15.99 -18.01 31.59
CA TRP A 103 -16.80 -16.97 30.92
C TRP A 103 -16.31 -16.68 29.49
N SER A 104 -15.47 -17.54 28.96
CA SER A 104 -14.79 -17.27 27.71
C SER A 104 -15.73 -17.11 26.52
N ASP A 105 -16.69 -18.02 26.36
CA ASP A 105 -17.58 -18.02 25.19
C ASP A 105 -18.53 -16.81 25.23
N GLU A 106 -19.08 -16.48 26.40
CA GLU A 106 -19.91 -15.30 26.56
C GLU A 106 -19.15 -14.00 26.38
N ALA A 107 -17.87 -13.95 26.76
CA ALA A 107 -17.01 -12.80 26.55
C ALA A 107 -16.73 -12.59 25.06
N MET A 108 -16.42 -13.65 24.30
CA MET A 108 -16.19 -13.58 22.86
C MET A 108 -17.43 -13.05 22.13
N ALA A 109 -18.62 -13.56 22.47
CA ALA A 109 -19.87 -13.09 21.89
C ALA A 109 -20.16 -11.61 22.24
N ALA A 110 -19.89 -11.19 23.48
CA ALA A 110 -20.07 -9.82 23.92
C ALA A 110 -19.10 -8.86 23.21
N PHE A 111 -17.84 -9.25 23.03
CA PHE A 111 -16.86 -8.46 22.28
C PHE A 111 -17.27 -8.31 20.80
N ALA A 112 -17.74 -9.38 20.16
CA ALA A 112 -18.23 -9.31 18.79
C ALA A 112 -19.43 -8.36 18.67
N ALA A 113 -20.37 -8.37 19.61
CA ALA A 113 -21.51 -7.45 19.64
C ALA A 113 -21.03 -6.00 19.84
N CYS A 114 -20.10 -5.75 20.76
CA CYS A 114 -19.54 -4.43 20.99
C CYS A 114 -18.79 -3.90 19.75
N LEU A 115 -18.00 -4.73 19.08
CA LEU A 115 -17.27 -4.37 17.86
C LEU A 115 -18.19 -3.90 16.73
N GLN A 116 -19.44 -4.38 16.66
CA GLN A 116 -20.42 -3.96 15.67
C GLN A 116 -20.93 -2.53 15.90
N THR A 117 -20.63 -1.91 17.05
CA THR A 117 -20.97 -0.51 17.33
C THR A 117 -19.91 0.49 16.84
N PHE A 118 -18.74 0.01 16.40
CA PHE A 118 -17.67 0.84 15.87
C PHE A 118 -17.81 1.04 14.34
N ASN A 119 -17.25 2.13 13.83
CA ASN A 119 -17.22 2.41 12.40
C ASN A 119 -15.95 1.81 11.75
N TRP A 120 -16.02 0.58 11.32
CA TRP A 120 -14.91 -0.12 10.66
C TRP A 120 -15.41 -0.95 9.45
N ARG A 121 -14.48 -1.20 8.52
CA ARG A 121 -14.68 -2.08 7.37
C ARG A 121 -14.02 -3.45 7.57
N ARG A 122 -12.94 -3.50 8.35
CA ARG A 122 -12.10 -4.67 8.49
C ARG A 122 -11.64 -4.84 9.94
N PHE A 123 -11.79 -6.04 10.47
CA PHE A 123 -11.19 -6.45 11.74
C PHE A 123 -10.14 -7.52 11.47
N ASN A 124 -8.88 -7.21 11.74
CA ASN A 124 -7.74 -8.09 11.53
C ASN A 124 -7.36 -8.75 12.86
N LEU A 125 -7.41 -10.07 12.85
CA LEU A 125 -6.96 -10.96 13.92
C LEU A 125 -5.59 -11.52 13.50
N ASP A 126 -4.59 -10.65 13.50
CA ASP A 126 -3.24 -10.98 13.07
C ASP A 126 -2.44 -11.57 14.24
N GLU A 127 -1.65 -12.62 13.99
CA GLU A 127 -0.78 -13.30 14.97
C GLU A 127 -1.53 -13.68 16.26
N ILE A 128 -2.81 -14.09 16.14
CA ILE A 128 -3.66 -14.32 17.31
C ILE A 128 -3.35 -15.67 17.95
N TYR A 129 -2.97 -15.63 19.22
CA TYR A 129 -2.75 -16.81 20.06
C TYR A 129 -4.01 -17.08 20.87
N LEU A 130 -4.91 -17.88 20.33
CA LEU A 130 -6.16 -18.32 20.93
C LEU A 130 -6.46 -19.76 20.50
N SER A 131 -7.21 -20.48 21.32
CA SER A 131 -7.77 -21.77 20.93
C SER A 131 -8.76 -21.62 19.77
N ASP A 132 -8.90 -22.68 18.96
CA ASP A 132 -9.90 -22.74 17.90
C ASP A 132 -11.32 -22.49 18.41
N GLN A 133 -11.63 -22.89 19.65
CA GLN A 133 -12.92 -22.65 20.29
C GLN A 133 -13.16 -21.14 20.47
N ARG A 134 -12.28 -20.44 21.15
CA ARG A 134 -12.42 -18.98 21.39
C ARG A 134 -12.49 -18.19 20.08
N LEU A 135 -11.61 -18.54 19.14
CA LEU A 135 -11.58 -17.88 17.84
C LEU A 135 -12.86 -18.13 17.04
N SER A 136 -13.39 -19.35 17.07
CA SER A 136 -14.64 -19.73 16.40
C SER A 136 -15.85 -19.02 17.03
N GLU A 137 -15.88 -18.91 18.36
CA GLU A 137 -16.96 -18.20 19.05
C GLU A 137 -16.96 -16.70 18.72
N LEU A 138 -15.79 -16.06 18.79
CA LEU A 138 -15.65 -14.63 18.42
C LEU A 138 -16.11 -14.39 16.98
N ILE A 139 -15.60 -15.16 16.03
CA ILE A 139 -15.90 -14.99 14.59
C ILE A 139 -17.35 -15.41 14.28
N GLY A 140 -17.84 -16.48 14.94
CA GLY A 140 -19.19 -17.01 14.77
C GLY A 140 -20.28 -16.05 15.23
N SER A 141 -19.94 -15.16 16.17
CA SER A 141 -20.86 -14.16 16.71
C SER A 141 -21.10 -12.95 15.79
N PHE A 142 -20.41 -12.86 14.65
CA PHE A 142 -20.70 -11.86 13.62
C PHE A 142 -21.78 -12.36 12.64
N PRO A 143 -22.90 -11.61 12.44
CA PRO A 143 -23.96 -11.98 11.50
C PRO A 143 -23.46 -12.16 10.06
N ARG A 144 -23.65 -13.34 9.49
CA ARG A 144 -23.16 -13.69 8.14
C ARG A 144 -23.75 -12.87 6.99
N GLN A 145 -24.89 -12.22 7.21
CA GLN A 145 -25.52 -11.32 6.23
C GLN A 145 -24.78 -9.99 6.11
N GLU A 146 -24.08 -9.57 7.19
CA GLU A 146 -23.39 -8.29 7.28
C GLU A 146 -21.87 -8.45 7.24
N PHE A 147 -21.34 -9.61 7.62
CA PHE A 147 -19.91 -9.84 7.77
C PHE A 147 -19.42 -11.13 7.11
N VAL A 148 -18.25 -11.04 6.50
CA VAL A 148 -17.56 -12.17 5.87
C VAL A 148 -16.24 -12.42 6.60
N PRO A 149 -16.11 -13.53 7.33
CA PRO A 149 -14.81 -13.96 7.83
C PRO A 149 -14.00 -14.63 6.74
N ALA A 150 -12.70 -14.40 6.76
CA ALA A 150 -11.74 -14.99 5.83
C ALA A 150 -10.49 -15.45 6.58
N LYS A 151 -9.90 -16.56 6.15
CA LYS A 151 -8.55 -16.93 6.53
C LYS A 151 -7.58 -16.11 5.67
N VAL A 152 -6.59 -15.51 6.30
CA VAL A 152 -5.52 -14.78 5.61
C VAL A 152 -4.32 -15.72 5.52
N VAL A 153 -3.93 -16.06 4.30
CA VAL A 153 -2.75 -16.88 4.05
C VAL A 153 -1.59 -15.94 3.72
N ARG A 154 -0.49 -16.07 4.42
CA ARG A 154 0.76 -15.38 4.11
C ARG A 154 1.54 -16.21 3.10
N ALA A 155 2.15 -15.55 2.13
CA ALA A 155 3.08 -16.22 1.24
C ALA A 155 4.35 -16.60 2.01
N ASP A 156 4.87 -17.80 1.74
CA ASP A 156 6.14 -18.24 2.28
C ASP A 156 7.26 -17.30 1.87
N HIS A 157 8.22 -17.14 2.75
CA HIS A 157 9.46 -16.42 2.47
C HIS A 157 10.52 -17.40 1.99
N ILE A 158 11.02 -17.19 0.78
CA ILE A 158 12.15 -17.96 0.26
C ILE A 158 13.46 -17.28 0.68
N THR A 159 14.28 -17.99 1.43
CA THR A 159 15.61 -17.52 1.84
C THR A 159 16.59 -17.58 0.67
N ASP A 160 17.75 -16.91 0.78
CA ASP A 160 18.83 -17.00 -0.23
C ASP A 160 19.35 -18.43 -0.44
N ALA A 161 19.22 -19.29 0.57
CA ALA A 161 19.57 -20.69 0.49
C ALA A 161 18.48 -21.55 -0.18
N GLY A 162 17.35 -20.93 -0.61
CA GLY A 162 16.22 -21.63 -1.22
C GLY A 162 15.30 -22.34 -0.22
N GLU A 163 15.43 -22.06 1.09
CA GLU A 163 14.56 -22.60 2.13
C GLU A 163 13.24 -21.81 2.13
N SER A 164 12.09 -22.51 2.06
CA SER A 164 10.76 -21.91 2.20
C SER A 164 10.41 -21.82 3.67
N ILE A 165 10.07 -20.63 4.14
CA ILE A 165 9.75 -20.35 5.55
C ILE A 165 8.27 -19.96 5.65
N ASP A 166 7.52 -20.76 6.39
CA ASP A 166 6.15 -20.45 6.80
C ASP A 166 6.19 -19.57 8.07
N HIS A 167 5.84 -18.30 7.92
CA HIS A 167 5.80 -17.37 9.04
C HIS A 167 4.51 -17.44 9.88
N ASP A 168 3.52 -18.25 9.50
CA ASP A 168 2.37 -18.57 10.33
C ASP A 168 2.66 -19.77 11.24
N ALA A 169 3.82 -20.41 11.06
CA ALA A 169 4.37 -21.44 11.93
C ALA A 169 5.18 -20.80 13.08
N TYR A 170 4.88 -21.20 14.30
CA TYR A 170 5.60 -20.82 15.51
C TYR A 170 6.29 -22.03 16.08
N VAL A 171 7.52 -21.86 16.55
CA VAL A 171 8.31 -22.98 17.04
C VAL A 171 8.67 -22.74 18.51
N TYR A 172 8.26 -23.65 19.36
CA TYR A 172 8.56 -23.61 20.80
C TYR A 172 9.16 -24.93 21.28
N ILE A 173 9.77 -24.93 22.44
CA ILE A 173 10.36 -26.11 23.07
C ILE A 173 9.83 -26.22 24.50
N PRO A 174 9.09 -27.27 24.85
CA PRO A 174 8.88 -27.63 26.25
C PRO A 174 10.21 -28.04 26.89
N LEU A 175 10.60 -27.35 27.96
CA LEU A 175 11.84 -27.56 28.66
C LEU A 175 11.70 -28.68 29.70
N ALA A 176 12.78 -29.44 29.93
CA ALA A 176 12.88 -30.43 30.99
C ALA A 176 13.27 -29.77 32.33
N ASP A 177 13.19 -30.51 33.43
CA ASP A 177 13.54 -30.01 34.75
C ASP A 177 15.06 -29.78 34.91
N ASP A 178 15.89 -30.47 34.14
CA ASP A 178 17.33 -30.24 34.07
C ASP A 178 17.86 -30.31 32.63
N PHE A 179 19.05 -29.72 32.43
CA PHE A 179 19.61 -29.56 31.09
C PHE A 179 20.08 -30.87 30.45
N GLU A 180 20.56 -31.83 31.23
CA GLU A 180 21.03 -33.13 30.69
C GLU A 180 19.82 -33.98 30.25
N THR A 181 18.75 -33.96 31.01
CA THR A 181 17.45 -34.57 30.60
C THR A 181 16.95 -33.92 29.34
N PHE A 182 16.97 -32.58 29.24
CA PHE A 182 16.61 -31.87 28.01
C PHE A 182 17.47 -32.34 26.83
N LEU A 183 18.78 -32.36 26.94
CA LEU A 183 19.67 -32.82 25.88
C LEU A 183 19.36 -34.26 25.44
N SER A 184 19.08 -35.15 26.41
CA SER A 184 18.87 -36.56 26.13
C SER A 184 17.54 -36.90 25.50
N THR A 185 16.48 -36.18 25.89
CA THR A 185 15.09 -36.43 25.44
C THR A 185 14.67 -35.63 24.20
N ARG A 186 15.21 -34.44 24.04
CA ARG A 186 14.77 -33.51 22.98
C ARG A 186 15.71 -33.45 21.78
N LEU A 187 17.00 -33.66 21.95
CA LEU A 187 17.97 -33.47 20.88
C LEU A 187 18.42 -34.79 20.23
N SER A 188 18.61 -34.78 18.93
CA SER A 188 19.27 -35.86 18.21
C SER A 188 20.71 -36.03 18.71
N SER A 189 21.30 -37.21 18.51
CA SER A 189 22.69 -37.52 18.97
C SER A 189 23.69 -36.52 18.40
N LYS A 190 23.54 -36.04 17.18
CA LYS A 190 24.38 -35.02 16.55
C LYS A 190 24.20 -33.66 17.21
N ALA A 191 22.95 -33.20 17.39
CA ALA A 191 22.64 -31.91 18.00
C ALA A 191 23.13 -31.88 19.47
N ARG A 192 22.92 -32.95 20.24
CA ARG A 192 23.40 -33.12 21.61
C ARG A 192 24.92 -33.00 21.73
N ARG A 193 25.63 -33.69 20.82
CA ARG A 193 27.10 -33.57 20.77
C ARG A 193 27.54 -32.13 20.48
N ASN A 194 26.92 -31.49 19.51
CA ASN A 194 27.24 -30.11 19.13
C ASN A 194 26.95 -29.13 20.28
N ALA A 195 25.82 -29.26 20.97
CA ALA A 195 25.45 -28.44 22.12
C ALA A 195 26.48 -28.59 23.27
N ARG A 196 26.89 -29.83 23.58
CA ARG A 196 27.93 -30.08 24.60
C ARG A 196 29.29 -29.48 24.20
N VAL A 197 29.66 -29.55 22.91
CA VAL A 197 30.89 -28.93 22.41
C VAL A 197 30.81 -27.42 22.53
N ALA A 198 29.73 -26.80 22.07
CA ALA A 198 29.53 -25.35 22.13
C ALA A 198 29.61 -24.82 23.57
N LEU A 199 28.90 -25.46 24.50
CA LEU A 199 28.92 -25.06 25.92
C LEU A 199 30.27 -25.33 26.62
N ARG A 200 30.98 -26.40 26.25
CA ARG A 200 32.33 -26.65 26.76
C ARG A 200 33.33 -25.62 26.24
N ASP A 201 33.28 -25.29 24.96
CA ASP A 201 34.14 -24.28 24.34
C ASP A 201 33.86 -22.89 24.95
N LEU A 202 32.60 -22.58 25.25
CA LEU A 202 32.21 -21.39 25.99
C LEU A 202 32.73 -21.40 27.43
N ALA A 203 32.54 -22.49 28.17
CA ALA A 203 32.98 -22.62 29.56
C ALA A 203 34.52 -22.57 29.72
N SER A 204 35.26 -23.03 28.71
CA SER A 204 36.74 -22.98 28.69
C SER A 204 37.31 -21.65 28.21
N GLY A 205 36.48 -20.71 27.76
CA GLY A 205 36.91 -19.45 27.15
C GLY A 205 37.68 -19.63 25.85
N LYS A 206 37.49 -20.75 25.15
CA LYS A 206 38.15 -21.03 23.88
C LYS A 206 37.88 -19.93 22.85
N HIS A 207 38.93 -19.45 22.20
CA HIS A 207 38.88 -18.27 21.30
C HIS A 207 38.40 -16.97 21.98
N GLY A 208 38.52 -16.87 23.32
CA GLY A 208 38.00 -15.72 24.06
C GLY A 208 36.47 -15.69 24.20
N LEU A 209 35.78 -16.84 23.96
CA LEU A 209 34.35 -16.93 24.08
C LEU A 209 33.87 -16.70 25.52
N HIS A 210 32.94 -15.76 25.69
CA HIS A 210 32.23 -15.54 26.94
C HIS A 210 30.87 -14.90 26.69
N VAL A 211 29.97 -14.99 27.65
CA VAL A 211 28.63 -14.36 27.59
C VAL A 211 28.52 -13.34 28.71
N THR A 212 28.04 -12.16 28.38
CA THR A 212 27.60 -11.15 29.33
C THR A 212 26.09 -10.93 29.23
N HIS A 213 25.46 -10.54 30.34
CA HIS A 213 24.09 -10.05 30.32
C HIS A 213 24.11 -8.54 30.30
N THR A 214 23.24 -7.98 29.49
CA THR A 214 23.03 -6.53 29.42
C THR A 214 22.41 -6.03 30.73
N THR A 215 23.04 -5.01 31.31
CA THR A 215 22.55 -4.28 32.49
C THR A 215 22.05 -2.91 32.07
N ALA A 216 21.45 -2.15 33.00
CA ALA A 216 21.02 -0.76 32.71
C ALA A 216 22.20 0.11 32.20
N GLU A 217 23.42 -0.11 32.71
CA GLU A 217 24.63 0.64 32.32
C GLU A 217 25.11 0.30 30.90
N THR A 218 24.92 -0.96 30.46
CA THR A 218 25.43 -1.44 29.16
C THR A 218 24.32 -1.50 28.10
N PHE A 219 23.07 -1.14 28.46
CA PHE A 219 21.89 -1.36 27.64
C PHE A 219 21.97 -0.61 26.30
N GLU A 220 22.20 0.69 26.33
CA GLU A 220 22.26 1.49 25.10
C GLU A 220 23.39 1.02 24.18
N GLN A 221 24.57 0.75 24.72
CA GLN A 221 25.72 0.29 23.94
C GLN A 221 25.42 -1.08 23.27
N ASN A 222 24.85 -2.02 24.01
CA ASN A 222 24.54 -3.35 23.49
C ASN A 222 23.41 -3.32 22.47
N LEU A 223 22.40 -2.46 22.65
CA LEU A 223 21.36 -2.27 21.65
C LEU A 223 21.87 -1.62 20.38
N GLU A 224 22.71 -0.58 20.45
CA GLU A 224 23.30 0.02 19.25
C GLU A 224 24.16 -1.02 18.49
N THR A 225 24.91 -1.85 19.20
CA THR A 225 25.64 -2.97 18.62
C THR A 225 24.70 -3.97 17.95
N PHE A 226 23.62 -4.34 18.63
CA PHE A 226 22.57 -5.21 18.08
C PHE A 226 21.98 -4.61 16.79
N TYR A 227 21.59 -3.33 16.80
CA TYR A 227 21.00 -2.67 15.65
C TYR A 227 21.96 -2.61 14.46
N ALA A 228 23.25 -2.33 14.71
CA ALA A 228 24.27 -2.34 13.66
C ALA A 228 24.39 -3.73 13.00
N MET A 229 24.49 -4.79 13.80
CA MET A 229 24.58 -6.17 13.32
C MET A 229 23.30 -6.60 12.60
N TRP A 230 22.13 -6.26 13.16
CA TRP A 230 20.83 -6.61 12.58
C TRP A 230 20.56 -5.87 11.28
N ASN A 231 20.90 -4.57 11.23
CA ASN A 231 20.78 -3.76 10.02
C ASN A 231 21.71 -4.24 8.89
N ALA A 232 22.93 -4.67 9.22
CA ALA A 232 23.83 -5.28 8.25
C ALA A 232 23.25 -6.56 7.64
N GLN A 233 22.47 -7.32 8.39
CA GLN A 233 21.85 -8.57 7.94
C GLN A 233 20.54 -8.34 7.18
N TRP A 234 19.69 -7.40 7.60
CA TRP A 234 18.31 -7.21 7.10
C TRP A 234 18.06 -5.84 6.44
N GLY A 235 18.77 -4.79 6.87
CA GLY A 235 18.51 -3.41 6.44
C GLY A 235 18.76 -3.16 4.94
N VAL A 236 19.69 -3.89 4.34
CA VAL A 236 20.00 -3.77 2.90
C VAL A 236 18.82 -4.25 2.05
N ARG A 237 18.04 -5.22 2.54
CA ARG A 237 16.93 -5.84 1.78
C ARG A 237 15.58 -5.16 2.03
N GLN A 238 15.35 -4.70 3.24
CA GLN A 238 14.08 -4.10 3.67
C GLN A 238 14.32 -2.90 4.61
N PRO A 239 14.85 -1.78 4.09
CA PRO A 239 15.31 -0.67 4.92
C PRO A 239 14.20 -0.05 5.78
N ASP A 240 13.00 0.16 5.23
CA ASP A 240 11.87 0.75 5.96
C ASP A 240 11.36 -0.17 7.08
N TYR A 241 11.31 -1.47 6.82
CA TYR A 241 10.95 -2.48 7.82
C TYR A 241 11.98 -2.51 8.95
N ALA A 242 13.27 -2.55 8.61
CA ALA A 242 14.36 -2.54 9.57
C ALA A 242 14.31 -1.28 10.45
N ALA A 243 14.16 -0.10 9.86
CA ALA A 243 14.05 1.15 10.59
C ALA A 243 12.83 1.16 11.53
N GLY A 244 11.69 0.64 11.08
CA GLY A 244 10.47 0.52 11.87
C GLY A 244 10.65 -0.36 13.11
N ILE A 245 11.27 -1.54 12.96
CA ILE A 245 11.55 -2.46 14.07
C ILE A 245 12.51 -1.82 15.07
N ILE A 246 13.60 -1.21 14.61
CA ILE A 246 14.58 -0.53 15.48
C ILE A 246 13.90 0.60 16.28
N ALA A 247 13.10 1.44 15.61
CA ALA A 247 12.37 2.52 16.27
C ALA A 247 11.38 2.02 17.33
N GLY A 248 10.73 0.89 17.09
CA GLY A 248 9.85 0.24 18.05
C GLY A 248 10.60 -0.35 19.24
N CYS A 249 11.70 -1.02 18.99
CA CYS A 249 12.57 -1.58 20.03
C CYS A 249 13.07 -0.48 20.99
N ARG A 250 13.50 0.66 20.48
CA ARG A 250 13.94 1.80 21.30
C ARG A 250 12.86 2.32 22.25
N LYS A 251 11.58 2.15 21.89
CA LYS A 251 10.44 2.57 22.74
C LYS A 251 10.04 1.51 23.76
N MET A 252 10.10 0.22 23.39
CA MET A 252 9.51 -0.85 24.17
C MET A 252 10.51 -1.56 25.10
N LEU A 253 11.76 -1.75 24.67
CA LEU A 253 12.71 -2.55 25.41
C LEU A 253 13.18 -1.94 26.74
N PRO A 254 13.41 -0.61 26.87
CA PRO A 254 13.86 -0.03 28.14
C PRO A 254 12.95 -0.39 29.31
N GLY A 255 11.65 -0.19 29.18
CA GLY A 255 10.70 -0.50 30.25
C GLY A 255 10.60 -2.00 30.57
N SER A 256 10.93 -2.89 29.62
CA SER A 256 11.00 -4.33 29.88
C SER A 256 12.30 -4.72 30.59
N LEU A 257 13.35 -3.93 30.44
CA LEU A 257 14.56 -4.09 31.25
C LEU A 257 14.30 -3.67 32.71
N ASP A 258 13.64 -2.52 32.89
CA ASP A 258 13.34 -1.94 34.20
C ASP A 258 12.48 -2.86 35.09
N ASP A 259 11.50 -3.55 34.48
CA ASP A 259 10.62 -4.48 35.20
C ASP A 259 11.16 -5.93 35.26
N GLY A 260 12.38 -6.15 34.76
CA GLY A 260 13.04 -7.45 34.79
C GLY A 260 12.48 -8.47 33.80
N SER A 261 11.60 -8.07 32.88
CA SER A 261 11.01 -8.96 31.88
C SER A 261 11.82 -9.05 30.57
N LEU A 262 13.05 -8.51 30.55
CA LEU A 262 13.96 -8.54 29.39
C LEU A 262 15.28 -9.19 29.76
N LEU A 263 15.74 -10.10 28.90
CA LEU A 263 17.10 -10.65 28.95
C LEU A 263 17.78 -10.40 27.59
N VAL A 264 18.94 -9.77 27.62
CA VAL A 264 19.74 -9.51 26.42
C VAL A 264 21.16 -10.05 26.62
N PRO A 265 21.38 -11.36 26.38
CA PRO A 265 22.71 -11.96 26.42
C PRO A 265 23.50 -11.59 25.17
N VAL A 266 24.78 -11.27 25.38
CA VAL A 266 25.76 -10.98 24.35
C VAL A 266 26.86 -12.02 24.40
N LEU A 267 27.08 -12.73 23.28
CA LEU A 267 28.22 -13.63 23.10
C LEU A 267 29.39 -12.85 22.49
N TRP A 268 30.52 -12.94 23.14
CA TRP A 268 31.76 -12.28 22.76
C TRP A 268 32.83 -13.27 22.30
N GLU A 269 33.66 -12.83 21.38
CA GLU A 269 34.91 -13.49 20.97
C GLU A 269 36.06 -12.50 21.21
N GLY A 270 36.74 -12.63 22.36
CA GLY A 270 37.56 -11.54 22.91
C GLY A 270 36.71 -10.31 23.24
N ASP A 271 37.06 -9.15 22.70
CA ASP A 271 36.33 -7.90 22.88
C ASP A 271 35.31 -7.63 21.78
N ARG A 272 35.11 -8.59 20.88
CA ARG A 272 34.19 -8.45 19.75
C ARG A 272 32.87 -9.18 20.02
N PRO A 273 31.71 -8.50 19.95
CA PRO A 273 30.41 -9.17 20.05
C PRO A 273 30.14 -9.94 18.76
N VAL A 274 29.76 -11.22 18.87
CA VAL A 274 29.51 -12.11 17.71
C VAL A 274 28.10 -12.64 17.63
N ALA A 275 27.31 -12.56 18.70
CA ALA A 275 25.86 -12.78 18.66
C ALA A 275 25.18 -12.07 19.83
N ILE A 276 23.98 -11.56 19.57
CA ILE A 276 23.13 -10.91 20.56
C ILE A 276 21.72 -11.44 20.37
N GLN A 277 21.03 -11.73 21.48
CA GLN A 277 19.62 -12.07 21.47
C GLN A 277 18.83 -11.16 22.39
N VAL A 278 17.63 -10.81 21.98
CA VAL A 278 16.65 -10.07 22.77
C VAL A 278 15.51 -11.04 23.10
N LEU A 279 15.35 -11.33 24.39
CA LEU A 279 14.41 -12.31 24.90
C LEU A 279 13.49 -11.67 25.93
N TYR A 280 12.18 -11.92 25.80
CA TYR A 280 11.23 -11.57 26.84
C TYR A 280 11.06 -12.72 27.83
N LEU A 281 10.89 -12.37 29.10
CA LEU A 281 10.76 -13.28 30.22
C LEU A 281 9.36 -13.22 30.79
N ASP A 282 8.52 -14.20 30.49
CA ASP A 282 7.24 -14.36 31.18
C ASP A 282 7.44 -15.14 32.48
N HIS A 283 7.62 -14.42 33.56
CA HIS A 283 7.85 -15.02 34.89
C HIS A 283 6.64 -15.78 35.43
N LYS A 284 5.40 -15.38 35.03
CA LYS A 284 4.16 -16.01 35.47
C LYS A 284 3.88 -17.29 34.69
N LYS A 285 3.96 -17.25 33.37
CA LYS A 285 3.75 -18.43 32.50
C LYS A 285 5.01 -19.27 32.31
N LYS A 286 6.11 -18.90 32.93
CA LYS A 286 7.40 -19.61 32.85
C LYS A 286 7.85 -19.86 31.42
N THR A 287 7.71 -18.84 30.56
CA THR A 287 8.09 -18.90 29.15
C THR A 287 9.17 -17.86 28.86
N MET A 288 10.25 -18.26 28.21
CA MET A 288 11.25 -17.38 27.62
C MET A 288 10.96 -17.26 26.14
N ILE A 289 10.80 -16.04 25.63
CA ILE A 289 10.38 -15.77 24.25
C ILE A 289 11.50 -15.07 23.49
N CYS A 290 11.99 -15.69 22.43
CA CYS A 290 12.94 -15.07 21.50
C CYS A 290 12.22 -14.03 20.65
N PHE A 291 12.48 -12.76 20.90
CA PHE A 291 11.89 -11.68 20.14
C PHE A 291 12.65 -11.45 18.83
N ILE A 292 13.91 -11.06 18.92
CA ILE A 292 14.81 -10.89 17.77
C ILE A 292 16.25 -11.22 18.16
N GLY A 293 17.05 -11.62 17.15
CA GLY A 293 18.48 -11.90 17.35
C GLY A 293 19.32 -11.47 16.16
N SER A 294 20.60 -11.23 16.41
CA SER A 294 21.60 -10.99 15.38
C SER A 294 22.87 -11.76 15.63
N ARG A 295 23.63 -12.00 14.57
CA ARG A 295 24.91 -12.71 14.63
C ARG A 295 25.87 -12.16 13.57
N ASP A 296 27.15 -12.25 13.87
CA ASP A 296 28.19 -11.98 12.90
C ASP A 296 28.50 -13.26 12.09
N SER A 297 28.30 -13.17 10.77
CA SER A 297 28.61 -14.27 9.84
C SER A 297 30.10 -14.54 9.68
N ASN A 298 30.97 -13.59 10.08
CA ASN A 298 32.42 -13.65 9.97
C ASN A 298 33.09 -14.04 11.29
N ALA A 299 32.35 -14.54 12.29
CA ALA A 299 32.91 -15.02 13.54
C ALA A 299 33.80 -16.22 13.29
N ALA A 300 34.94 -16.29 14.00
CA ALA A 300 35.84 -17.44 13.93
C ALA A 300 35.24 -18.67 14.62
N SER A 301 34.39 -18.45 15.62
CA SER A 301 33.61 -19.50 16.26
C SER A 301 32.55 -20.08 15.34
N HIS A 302 32.48 -21.40 15.25
CA HIS A 302 31.48 -22.10 14.45
C HIS A 302 30.08 -21.87 15.05
N SER A 303 29.21 -21.18 14.30
CA SER A 303 27.78 -20.95 14.64
C SER A 303 27.56 -20.18 15.96
N PRO A 304 27.92 -18.89 16.07
CA PRO A 304 27.73 -18.11 17.29
C PRO A 304 26.27 -18.06 17.75
N GLY A 305 25.32 -17.97 16.83
CA GLY A 305 23.88 -18.04 17.14
C GLY A 305 23.47 -19.36 17.80
N PHE A 306 23.99 -20.51 17.32
CA PHE A 306 23.70 -21.80 17.93
C PHE A 306 24.27 -21.88 19.36
N THR A 307 25.48 -21.39 19.55
CA THR A 307 26.13 -21.36 20.88
C THR A 307 25.35 -20.51 21.87
N LEU A 308 24.87 -19.32 21.43
CA LEU A 308 24.07 -18.43 22.26
C LEU A 308 22.72 -19.04 22.59
N HIS A 309 22.03 -19.71 21.64
CA HIS A 309 20.81 -20.45 21.93
C HIS A 309 21.04 -21.60 22.94
N CYS A 310 22.11 -22.36 22.81
CA CYS A 310 22.47 -23.39 23.82
C CYS A 310 22.65 -22.79 25.22
N TYR A 311 23.29 -21.63 25.31
CA TYR A 311 23.42 -20.89 26.55
C TYR A 311 22.06 -20.45 27.12
N CYS A 312 21.22 -19.83 26.29
CA CYS A 312 19.88 -19.35 26.68
C CYS A 312 18.96 -20.49 27.14
N LEU A 313 18.99 -21.63 26.45
CA LEU A 313 18.22 -22.83 26.83
C LEU A 313 18.66 -23.38 28.19
N ARG A 314 19.96 -23.47 28.42
CA ARG A 314 20.50 -23.90 29.72
C ARG A 314 20.12 -22.90 30.81
N TRP A 315 20.30 -21.60 30.55
CA TRP A 315 19.93 -20.55 31.50
C TRP A 315 18.42 -20.58 31.83
N ALA A 316 17.56 -20.80 30.83
CA ALA A 316 16.12 -20.89 31.02
C ALA A 316 15.74 -22.04 31.96
N ILE A 317 16.30 -23.23 31.72
CA ILE A 317 16.09 -24.41 32.57
C ILE A 317 16.58 -24.16 34.01
N GLU A 318 17.82 -23.65 34.17
CA GLU A 318 18.42 -23.35 35.47
C GLU A 318 17.64 -22.27 36.27
N ASN A 319 16.88 -21.39 35.56
CA ASN A 319 16.05 -20.37 36.18
C ASN A 319 14.55 -20.75 36.26
N GLY A 320 14.23 -22.03 36.02
CA GLY A 320 12.88 -22.59 36.24
C GLY A 320 11.83 -22.23 35.18
N TYR A 321 12.25 -21.85 33.98
CA TYR A 321 11.36 -21.71 32.84
C TYR A 321 10.94 -23.08 32.32
N ARG A 322 9.71 -23.16 31.79
CA ARG A 322 9.10 -24.39 31.29
C ARG A 322 9.02 -24.44 29.77
N ASN A 323 9.07 -23.29 29.12
CA ASN A 323 9.01 -23.18 27.68
C ASN A 323 10.08 -22.21 27.18
N TYR A 324 10.66 -22.56 26.02
CA TYR A 324 11.51 -21.70 25.23
C TYR A 324 10.86 -21.50 23.87
N ASP A 325 10.40 -20.29 23.59
CA ASP A 325 9.65 -19.96 22.40
C ASP A 325 10.57 -19.24 21.40
N PHE A 326 10.77 -19.83 20.24
CA PHE A 326 11.54 -19.24 19.15
C PHE A 326 10.76 -18.21 18.30
N GLY A 327 9.48 -18.04 18.59
CA GLY A 327 8.61 -17.18 17.79
C GLY A 327 8.38 -17.69 16.37
N THR A 328 8.02 -16.76 15.48
CA THR A 328 7.55 -17.02 14.11
C THR A 328 8.62 -17.60 13.19
N GLY A 329 8.16 -18.38 12.19
CA GLY A 329 8.95 -19.00 11.12
C GLY A 329 9.51 -20.37 11.47
N ASP A 330 9.28 -21.32 10.60
CA ASP A 330 9.69 -22.71 10.74
C ASP A 330 11.13 -22.99 10.27
N PHE A 331 12.04 -22.06 10.53
CA PHE A 331 13.44 -22.20 10.18
C PHE A 331 14.04 -23.51 10.69
N ALA A 332 14.72 -24.25 9.82
CA ALA A 332 15.27 -25.57 10.09
C ALA A 332 16.18 -25.63 11.35
N TYR A 333 16.89 -24.54 11.67
CA TYR A 333 17.74 -24.50 12.86
C TYR A 333 16.95 -24.62 14.16
N LYS A 334 15.69 -24.14 14.23
CA LYS A 334 14.86 -24.24 15.44
C LYS A 334 14.54 -25.69 15.81
N PHE A 335 14.33 -26.54 14.81
CA PHE A 335 14.08 -27.97 15.00
C PHE A 335 15.32 -28.76 15.41
N THR A 336 16.54 -28.22 15.18
CA THR A 336 17.77 -28.80 15.71
C THR A 336 17.80 -28.80 17.24
N PHE A 337 17.05 -27.89 17.87
CA PHE A 337 16.89 -27.81 19.33
C PHE A 337 15.72 -28.64 19.85
N GLY A 338 15.06 -29.45 19.01
CA GLY A 338 13.89 -30.22 19.39
C GLY A 338 12.60 -29.40 19.43
N GLY A 339 12.52 -28.35 18.61
CA GLY A 339 11.35 -27.48 18.51
C GLY A 339 10.11 -28.21 18.04
N GLU A 340 8.98 -27.89 18.61
CA GLU A 340 7.64 -28.29 18.20
C GLU A 340 6.96 -27.13 17.50
N GLN A 341 6.24 -27.43 16.42
CA GLN A 341 5.56 -26.41 15.63
C GLN A 341 4.10 -26.26 16.08
N GLN A 342 3.66 -25.01 16.20
CA GLN A 342 2.27 -24.61 16.36
C GLN A 342 1.92 -23.61 15.26
N LEU A 343 0.80 -23.82 14.59
CA LEU A 343 0.27 -22.85 13.63
C LEU A 343 -0.53 -21.78 14.38
N VAL A 344 -0.27 -20.54 14.07
CA VAL A 344 -1.01 -19.39 14.58
C VAL A 344 -1.81 -18.82 13.42
N GLU A 345 -3.12 -18.96 13.48
CA GLU A 345 -3.98 -18.54 12.40
C GLU A 345 -4.10 -17.02 12.32
N ARG A 346 -4.19 -16.54 11.08
CA ARG A 346 -4.58 -15.18 10.77
C ARG A 346 -6.00 -15.20 10.27
N ARG A 347 -6.85 -14.43 10.89
CA ARG A 347 -8.24 -14.30 10.49
C ARG A 347 -8.58 -12.83 10.24
N ARG A 348 -9.56 -12.64 9.42
CA ARG A 348 -10.10 -11.32 9.12
C ARG A 348 -11.62 -11.39 9.06
N VAL A 349 -12.28 -10.40 9.65
CA VAL A 349 -13.70 -10.19 9.46
C VAL A 349 -13.88 -8.91 8.66
N MET A 350 -14.68 -8.95 7.60
CA MET A 350 -14.94 -7.78 6.74
C MET A 350 -16.43 -7.54 6.63
N THR A 351 -16.84 -6.30 6.45
CA THR A 351 -18.23 -5.98 6.11
C THR A 351 -18.55 -6.47 4.68
N VAL A 352 -19.73 -7.02 4.48
CA VAL A 352 -20.23 -7.43 3.14
C VAL A 352 -20.34 -6.23 2.20
N SER A 353 -20.68 -5.05 2.74
CA SER A 353 -20.77 -3.80 1.97
C SER A 353 -19.44 -3.28 1.45
N GLU A 354 -18.31 -3.82 1.89
CA GLU A 354 -16.96 -3.27 1.67
C GLU A 354 -16.80 -1.81 2.12
N ARG A 355 -17.65 -1.32 3.03
CA ARG A 355 -17.63 0.02 3.62
C ARG A 355 -17.54 -0.06 5.12
N ASN A 356 -17.19 1.03 5.77
CA ASN A 356 -17.29 1.12 7.23
C ASN A 356 -18.74 0.90 7.67
N ILE A 357 -18.93 0.29 8.83
CA ILE A 357 -20.25 0.21 9.45
C ILE A 357 -20.83 1.63 9.56
N GLY A 358 -22.07 1.80 9.12
CA GLY A 358 -22.76 3.10 9.11
C GLY A 358 -22.24 4.10 8.07
N ASP A 359 -21.42 3.67 7.11
CA ASP A 359 -20.81 4.52 6.05
C ASP A 359 -20.03 5.74 6.61
N ARG A 360 -19.51 5.66 7.84
CA ARG A 360 -18.79 6.74 8.52
C ARG A 360 -17.38 6.31 8.89
N LEU A 361 -16.50 7.28 9.02
CA LEU A 361 -15.17 7.07 9.63
C LEU A 361 -15.29 7.06 11.16
N ASP A 362 -14.32 6.47 11.82
CA ASP A 362 -14.18 6.65 13.27
C ASP A 362 -13.87 8.13 13.57
N PRO A 363 -14.60 8.79 14.47
CA PRO A 363 -14.41 10.21 14.77
C PRO A 363 -12.96 10.58 15.15
N ARG A 364 -12.23 9.66 15.79
CA ARG A 364 -10.82 9.88 16.19
C ARG A 364 -9.85 9.82 15.02
N SER A 365 -10.30 9.33 13.86
CA SER A 365 -9.49 9.24 12.65
C SER A 365 -9.59 10.49 11.77
N LEU A 366 -10.50 11.44 12.05
CA LEU A 366 -10.84 12.54 11.15
C LEU A 366 -9.66 13.49 10.90
N ASP A 367 -8.93 13.90 11.95
CA ASP A 367 -7.75 14.77 11.80
C ASP A 367 -6.67 14.10 10.96
N ALA A 368 -6.40 12.82 11.21
CA ALA A 368 -5.43 12.04 10.45
C ALA A 368 -5.89 11.84 9.00
N ALA A 369 -7.18 11.65 8.77
CA ALA A 369 -7.77 11.55 7.44
C ALA A 369 -7.64 12.88 6.69
N CYS A 370 -7.95 14.02 7.33
CA CYS A 370 -7.80 15.35 6.75
C CYS A 370 -6.33 15.64 6.37
N TYR A 371 -5.40 15.36 7.27
CA TYR A 371 -3.97 15.52 6.98
C TYR A 371 -3.53 14.68 5.77
N ARG A 372 -3.96 13.42 5.68
CA ARG A 372 -3.62 12.55 4.54
C ARG A 372 -4.28 13.01 3.24
N ALA A 373 -5.52 13.49 3.28
CA ALA A 373 -6.20 14.09 2.12
C ALA A 373 -5.46 15.34 1.62
N ALA A 374 -4.98 16.20 2.54
CA ALA A 374 -4.15 17.36 2.18
C ALA A 374 -2.82 16.97 1.53
N LEU A 375 -2.17 15.91 1.99
CA LEU A 375 -0.96 15.36 1.36
C LEU A 375 -1.23 14.81 -0.05
N MET A 376 -2.40 14.19 -0.30
CA MET A 376 -2.82 13.74 -1.63
C MET A 376 -3.02 14.94 -2.56
N ALA A 377 -3.72 15.96 -2.09
CA ALA A 377 -3.92 17.20 -2.83
C ALA A 377 -2.59 17.87 -3.22
N ALA A 378 -1.65 17.96 -2.28
CA ALA A 378 -0.32 18.54 -2.53
C ALA A 378 0.51 17.74 -3.54
N LYS A 379 0.24 16.45 -3.72
CA LYS A 379 0.85 15.58 -4.73
C LYS A 379 0.11 15.60 -6.08
N GLY A 380 -0.97 16.36 -6.21
CA GLY A 380 -1.78 16.46 -7.42
C GLY A 380 -2.86 15.38 -7.54
N ASP A 381 -3.04 14.53 -6.53
CA ASP A 381 -4.11 13.50 -6.50
C ASP A 381 -5.42 14.12 -6.00
N ILE A 382 -5.97 15.00 -6.82
CA ILE A 382 -7.14 15.82 -6.50
C ILE A 382 -8.42 14.98 -6.35
N GLU A 383 -8.56 13.92 -7.15
CA GLU A 383 -9.75 13.06 -7.12
C GLU A 383 -9.89 12.28 -5.83
N ASN A 384 -8.80 11.63 -5.40
CA ASN A 384 -8.79 10.90 -4.14
C ASN A 384 -8.85 11.85 -2.93
N ALA A 385 -8.20 13.02 -2.99
CA ALA A 385 -8.30 14.03 -1.94
C ALA A 385 -9.75 14.49 -1.73
N ASP A 386 -10.47 14.78 -2.81
CA ASP A 386 -11.87 15.20 -2.76
C ASP A 386 -12.80 14.08 -2.25
N LEU A 387 -12.58 12.84 -2.72
CA LEU A 387 -13.30 11.68 -2.21
C LEU A 387 -13.13 11.54 -0.68
N CYS A 388 -11.89 11.69 -0.19
CA CYS A 388 -11.57 11.64 1.22
C CYS A 388 -12.22 12.79 2.02
N CYS A 389 -12.21 14.02 1.48
CA CYS A 389 -12.91 15.16 2.10
C CYS A 389 -14.40 14.89 2.26
N ARG A 390 -15.06 14.34 1.23
CA ARG A 390 -16.48 13.96 1.31
C ARG A 390 -16.76 12.93 2.38
N GLN A 391 -15.89 11.92 2.56
CA GLN A 391 -16.03 10.90 3.60
C GLN A 391 -15.89 11.50 5.01
N ILE A 392 -14.94 12.42 5.20
CA ILE A 392 -14.74 13.11 6.48
C ILE A 392 -15.98 13.95 6.80
N LEU A 393 -16.46 14.76 5.84
CA LEU A 393 -17.63 15.62 6.02
C LEU A 393 -18.95 14.84 6.15
N ALA A 394 -19.04 13.63 5.62
CA ALA A 394 -20.17 12.73 5.86
C ALA A 394 -20.19 12.23 7.32
N THR A 395 -19.03 12.18 7.99
CA THR A 395 -18.90 11.79 9.39
C THR A 395 -19.07 12.98 10.32
N ASP A 396 -18.37 14.09 10.03
CA ASP A 396 -18.48 15.37 10.72
C ASP A 396 -18.62 16.53 9.71
N PRO A 397 -19.85 17.00 9.42
CA PRO A 397 -20.10 18.10 8.51
C PRO A 397 -19.47 19.44 8.94
N SER A 398 -19.08 19.56 10.22
CA SER A 398 -18.49 20.77 10.81
C SER A 398 -16.96 20.76 10.86
N HIS A 399 -16.30 19.72 10.35
CA HIS A 399 -14.85 19.60 10.41
C HIS A 399 -14.15 20.71 9.63
N SER A 400 -13.73 21.76 10.33
CA SER A 400 -13.30 23.04 9.74
C SER A 400 -12.10 22.93 8.79
N GLN A 401 -11.11 22.09 9.15
CA GLN A 401 -9.92 21.88 8.31
C GLN A 401 -10.29 21.21 6.98
N THR A 402 -11.24 20.28 7.00
CA THR A 402 -11.69 19.60 5.78
C THR A 402 -12.56 20.50 4.92
N LEU A 403 -13.39 21.36 5.50
CA LEU A 403 -14.14 22.37 4.75
C LEU A 403 -13.19 23.29 3.99
N ALA A 404 -12.16 23.83 4.64
CA ALA A 404 -11.16 24.67 3.99
C ALA A 404 -10.40 23.94 2.87
N LEU A 405 -10.04 22.66 3.10
CA LEU A 405 -9.41 21.84 2.07
C LEU A 405 -10.33 21.61 0.88
N ALA A 406 -11.60 21.27 1.12
CA ALA A 406 -12.59 21.05 0.06
C ALA A 406 -12.83 22.29 -0.79
N GLU A 407 -12.94 23.49 -0.18
CA GLU A 407 -13.01 24.77 -0.88
C GLU A 407 -11.77 25.00 -1.76
N SER A 408 -10.57 24.71 -1.24
CA SER A 408 -9.31 24.83 -2.00
C SER A 408 -9.29 23.88 -3.22
N LEU A 409 -9.75 22.64 -3.05
CA LEU A 409 -9.85 21.66 -4.14
C LEU A 409 -10.87 22.08 -5.20
N GLU A 410 -12.01 22.64 -4.78
CA GLU A 410 -13.02 23.17 -5.70
C GLU A 410 -12.48 24.38 -6.49
N ALA A 411 -11.77 25.28 -5.81
CA ALA A 411 -11.11 26.41 -6.46
C ALA A 411 -10.06 25.95 -7.49
N ALA A 412 -9.28 24.92 -7.17
CA ALA A 412 -8.28 24.33 -8.07
C ALA A 412 -8.91 23.64 -9.30
N ARG A 413 -10.14 23.17 -9.21
CA ARG A 413 -10.92 22.56 -10.33
C ARG A 413 -11.56 23.59 -11.24
N ARG A 414 -11.76 24.81 -10.79
CA ARG A 414 -12.34 25.87 -11.62
C ARG A 414 -11.29 26.29 -12.64
N PRO A 415 -11.57 26.13 -13.96
CA PRO A 415 -10.69 26.70 -14.96
C PRO A 415 -10.61 28.21 -14.72
N PRO A 416 -9.46 28.86 -14.98
CA PRO A 416 -9.32 30.29 -14.90
C PRO A 416 -10.45 30.99 -15.66
N ALA A 417 -10.97 32.08 -15.15
CA ALA A 417 -12.08 32.82 -15.80
C ALA A 417 -11.76 33.15 -17.27
N ALA A 418 -10.48 33.38 -17.58
CA ALA A 418 -9.97 33.56 -18.93
C ALA A 418 -10.18 32.34 -19.84
N ASP A 419 -10.04 31.11 -19.32
CA ASP A 419 -10.24 29.88 -20.11
C ASP A 419 -11.71 29.65 -20.42
N ILE A 420 -12.61 29.97 -19.48
CA ILE A 420 -14.07 29.90 -19.68
C ILE A 420 -14.52 30.88 -20.78
N GLU A 421 -13.97 32.10 -20.76
CA GLU A 421 -14.25 33.13 -21.75
C GLU A 421 -13.71 32.73 -23.13
N LEU A 422 -12.51 32.13 -23.18
CA LEU A 422 -11.87 31.64 -24.40
C LEU A 422 -12.66 30.49 -25.04
N GLU A 423 -13.13 29.53 -24.23
CA GLU A 423 -13.99 28.44 -24.71
C GLU A 423 -15.35 28.93 -25.23
N ALA A 424 -15.96 29.91 -24.57
CA ALA A 424 -17.22 30.51 -25.01
C ALA A 424 -17.03 31.24 -26.35
N LEU A 425 -15.91 31.96 -26.49
CA LEU A 425 -15.56 32.65 -27.74
C LEU A 425 -15.30 31.65 -28.88
N MET A 426 -14.59 30.54 -28.59
CA MET A 426 -14.34 29.48 -29.57
C MET A 426 -15.64 28.82 -30.06
N ARG A 427 -16.56 28.48 -29.13
CA ARG A 427 -17.87 27.94 -29.47
C ARG A 427 -18.68 28.88 -30.37
N THR A 428 -18.67 30.18 -30.07
CA THR A 428 -19.36 31.20 -30.86
C THR A 428 -18.75 31.32 -32.25
N ALA A 429 -17.41 31.38 -32.37
CA ALA A 429 -16.73 31.47 -33.66
C ALA A 429 -16.99 30.23 -34.55
N ILE A 430 -17.01 29.02 -33.94
CA ILE A 430 -17.38 27.79 -34.68
C ILE A 430 -18.84 27.84 -35.16
N ALA A 431 -19.76 28.32 -34.33
CA ALA A 431 -21.17 28.46 -34.71
C ALA A 431 -21.35 29.45 -35.89
N ASP A 432 -20.69 30.59 -35.83
CA ASP A 432 -20.65 31.57 -36.91
C ASP A 432 -20.07 31.00 -38.21
N HIS A 433 -18.97 30.21 -38.10
CA HIS A 433 -18.36 29.55 -39.24
C HIS A 433 -19.35 28.55 -39.91
N ARG A 434 -20.00 27.72 -39.12
CA ARG A 434 -21.01 26.75 -39.62
C ARG A 434 -22.22 27.40 -40.28
N GLN A 435 -22.60 28.61 -39.83
CA GLN A 435 -23.68 29.41 -40.39
C GLN A 435 -23.26 30.22 -41.62
N GLY A 436 -21.99 30.13 -42.05
CA GLY A 436 -21.46 30.89 -43.18
C GLY A 436 -21.17 32.37 -42.85
N ALA A 437 -21.25 32.76 -41.59
CA ALA A 437 -20.94 34.13 -41.13
C ALA A 437 -19.40 34.32 -41.02
N LEU A 438 -18.68 34.16 -42.13
CA LEU A 438 -17.25 34.04 -42.18
C LEU A 438 -16.49 35.23 -41.55
N ALA A 439 -16.98 36.46 -41.70
CA ALA A 439 -16.37 37.65 -41.13
C ALA A 439 -16.43 37.65 -39.57
N ARG A 440 -17.55 37.17 -38.99
CA ARG A 440 -17.69 37.06 -37.54
C ARG A 440 -16.84 35.92 -37.00
N ALA A 441 -16.80 34.78 -37.70
CA ALA A 441 -15.96 33.67 -37.35
C ALA A 441 -14.47 34.07 -37.35
N GLU A 442 -14.00 34.76 -38.40
CA GLU A 442 -12.64 35.30 -38.50
C GLU A 442 -12.31 36.19 -37.30
N SER A 443 -13.20 37.13 -36.99
CA SER A 443 -13.00 38.03 -35.84
C SER A 443 -12.88 37.26 -34.53
N GLY A 444 -13.74 36.25 -34.31
CA GLY A 444 -13.69 35.39 -33.13
C GLY A 444 -12.36 34.63 -33.01
N TYR A 445 -11.92 33.97 -34.08
CA TYR A 445 -10.66 33.22 -34.06
C TYR A 445 -9.43 34.13 -33.87
N ARG A 446 -9.40 35.34 -34.47
CA ARG A 446 -8.33 36.30 -34.26
C ARG A 446 -8.23 36.76 -32.81
N ARG A 447 -9.35 37.03 -32.16
CA ARG A 447 -9.38 37.39 -30.73
C ARG A 447 -8.82 36.29 -29.85
N ILE A 448 -9.11 35.01 -30.20
CA ILE A 448 -8.52 33.87 -29.48
C ILE A 448 -7.00 33.82 -29.68
N ILE A 449 -6.52 34.01 -30.92
CA ILE A 449 -5.10 33.99 -31.25
C ILE A 449 -4.38 35.17 -30.60
N GLU A 450 -5.03 36.32 -30.49
CA GLU A 450 -4.49 37.49 -29.78
C GLU A 450 -4.33 37.22 -28.27
N ALA A 451 -5.32 36.55 -27.66
CA ALA A 451 -5.27 36.17 -26.25
C ALA A 451 -4.27 35.03 -25.99
N VAL A 452 -4.18 34.05 -26.89
CA VAL A 452 -3.30 32.88 -26.79
C VAL A 452 -2.57 32.67 -28.12
N PRO A 453 -1.42 33.30 -28.30
CA PRO A 453 -0.57 33.10 -29.48
C PRO A 453 -0.20 31.62 -29.64
N GLY A 454 -0.41 31.07 -30.84
CA GLY A 454 -0.16 29.64 -31.08
C GLY A 454 -1.34 28.72 -30.72
N HIS A 455 -2.54 29.22 -30.44
CA HIS A 455 -3.71 28.39 -30.18
C HIS A 455 -4.09 27.58 -31.43
N PHE A 456 -3.64 26.31 -31.48
CA PHE A 456 -3.73 25.43 -32.64
C PHE A 456 -5.13 25.41 -33.30
N ALA A 457 -6.17 25.17 -32.48
CA ALA A 457 -7.53 25.02 -33.02
C ALA A 457 -8.04 26.33 -33.66
N ALA A 458 -7.76 27.49 -33.09
CA ALA A 458 -8.17 28.79 -33.63
C ALA A 458 -7.40 29.10 -34.93
N LEU A 459 -6.09 28.86 -34.97
CA LEU A 459 -5.27 29.03 -36.18
C LEU A 459 -5.73 28.12 -37.32
N HIS A 460 -6.02 26.85 -37.05
CA HIS A 460 -6.50 25.90 -38.05
C HIS A 460 -7.88 26.31 -38.58
N GLN A 461 -8.81 26.67 -37.68
CA GLN A 461 -10.14 27.11 -38.11
C GLN A 461 -10.09 28.46 -38.85
N LEU A 462 -9.21 29.39 -38.47
CA LEU A 462 -8.97 30.62 -39.19
C LEU A 462 -8.48 30.35 -40.61
N ALA A 463 -7.52 29.41 -40.78
CA ALA A 463 -7.05 29.02 -42.12
C ALA A 463 -8.17 28.47 -43.00
N LEU A 464 -9.12 27.68 -42.44
CA LEU A 464 -10.26 27.19 -43.18
C LEU A 464 -11.23 28.35 -43.62
N VAL A 465 -11.51 29.29 -42.71
CA VAL A 465 -12.30 30.49 -43.02
C VAL A 465 -11.65 31.31 -44.11
N LEU A 466 -10.37 31.58 -44.02
CA LEU A 466 -9.63 32.34 -45.01
C LEU A 466 -9.55 31.64 -46.36
N LEU A 467 -9.45 30.30 -46.38
CA LEU A 467 -9.53 29.50 -47.60
C LEU A 467 -10.91 29.66 -48.27
N GLN A 468 -12.00 29.57 -47.50
CA GLN A 468 -13.35 29.77 -47.99
C GLN A 468 -13.61 31.20 -48.52
N GLN A 469 -12.94 32.19 -47.95
CA GLN A 469 -12.98 33.58 -48.42
C GLN A 469 -12.12 33.81 -49.67
N GLY A 470 -11.32 32.84 -50.14
CA GLY A 470 -10.39 32.98 -51.24
C GLY A 470 -9.08 33.76 -50.90
N ARG A 471 -8.85 34.03 -49.62
CA ARG A 471 -7.65 34.76 -49.13
C ARG A 471 -6.49 33.79 -48.90
N LEU A 472 -5.96 33.24 -49.98
CA LEU A 472 -5.09 32.07 -49.96
C LEU A 472 -3.78 32.30 -49.24
N ASP A 473 -3.09 33.44 -49.41
CA ASP A 473 -1.82 33.73 -48.71
C ASP A 473 -2.00 33.85 -47.19
N ALA A 474 -3.09 34.51 -46.80
CA ALA A 474 -3.40 34.61 -45.38
C ALA A 474 -3.77 33.22 -44.77
N ALA A 475 -4.47 32.39 -45.54
CA ALA A 475 -4.81 31.02 -45.15
C ALA A 475 -3.52 30.19 -45.00
N LYS A 476 -2.55 30.33 -45.92
CA LYS A 476 -1.25 29.67 -45.88
C LYS A 476 -0.45 30.07 -44.63
N SER A 477 -0.38 31.37 -44.30
CA SER A 477 0.28 31.81 -43.07
C SER A 477 -0.36 31.20 -41.84
N SER A 478 -1.72 31.25 -41.69
CA SER A 478 -2.42 30.72 -40.54
C SER A 478 -2.26 29.20 -40.39
N ILE A 479 -2.27 28.42 -41.48
CA ILE A 479 -2.09 26.95 -41.38
C ILE A 479 -0.66 26.56 -41.04
N LEU A 480 0.34 27.32 -41.52
CA LEU A 480 1.73 27.07 -41.15
C LEU A 480 1.99 27.36 -39.66
N GLU A 481 1.39 28.43 -39.13
CA GLU A 481 1.45 28.71 -37.71
C GLU A 481 0.75 27.59 -36.89
N ALA A 482 -0.42 27.09 -37.39
CA ALA A 482 -1.10 25.96 -36.75
C ALA A 482 -0.21 24.71 -36.73
N LEU A 483 0.44 24.40 -37.86
CA LEU A 483 1.33 23.25 -37.98
C LEU A 483 2.61 23.39 -37.13
N ALA A 484 3.09 24.60 -36.91
CA ALA A 484 4.17 24.87 -35.96
C ALA A 484 3.77 24.57 -34.52
N ALA A 485 2.51 24.89 -34.15
CA ALA A 485 1.96 24.60 -32.83
C ALA A 485 1.55 23.11 -32.65
N GLY A 486 1.14 22.43 -33.72
CA GLY A 486 0.65 21.04 -33.69
C GLY A 486 1.08 20.22 -34.91
N PRO A 487 2.36 19.85 -35.05
CA PRO A 487 2.90 19.20 -36.28
C PRO A 487 2.38 17.76 -36.50
N GLY A 488 1.74 17.15 -35.50
CA GLY A 488 1.20 15.79 -35.59
C GLY A 488 -0.25 15.70 -36.06
N ASN A 489 -0.89 16.79 -36.50
CA ASN A 489 -2.29 16.79 -36.85
C ASN A 489 -2.53 16.53 -38.35
N ALA A 490 -3.07 15.36 -38.69
CA ALA A 490 -3.33 14.95 -40.07
C ALA A 490 -4.32 15.88 -40.79
N ALA A 491 -5.35 16.39 -40.10
CA ALA A 491 -6.36 17.29 -40.68
C ALA A 491 -5.73 18.65 -41.06
N ALA A 492 -4.83 19.17 -40.23
CA ALA A 492 -4.10 20.42 -40.52
C ALA A 492 -3.17 20.26 -41.75
N HIS A 493 -2.47 19.14 -41.87
CA HIS A 493 -1.66 18.85 -43.05
C HIS A 493 -2.52 18.69 -44.29
N CYS A 494 -3.73 18.07 -44.22
CA CYS A 494 -4.64 18.00 -45.34
C CYS A 494 -5.17 19.40 -45.71
N THR A 495 -5.49 20.25 -44.73
CA THR A 495 -5.89 21.65 -44.99
C THR A 495 -4.77 22.45 -45.64
N CYS A 496 -3.54 22.26 -45.20
CA CYS A 496 -2.34 22.86 -45.82
C CYS A 496 -2.22 22.43 -47.28
N GLY A 497 -2.38 21.14 -47.59
CA GLY A 497 -2.43 20.63 -48.95
C GLY A 497 -3.52 21.27 -49.80
N ASN A 498 -4.72 21.46 -49.24
CA ASN A 498 -5.85 22.14 -49.96
C ASN A 498 -5.52 23.61 -50.28
N ILE A 499 -4.91 24.33 -49.36
CA ILE A 499 -4.51 25.73 -49.56
C ILE A 499 -3.39 25.82 -50.61
N LEU A 500 -2.37 24.97 -50.54
CA LEU A 500 -1.28 24.93 -51.50
C LEU A 500 -1.76 24.54 -52.92
N ALA A 501 -2.70 23.59 -52.98
CA ALA A 501 -3.35 23.22 -54.24
C ALA A 501 -4.15 24.36 -54.86
N ALA A 502 -4.81 25.18 -54.05
CA ALA A 502 -5.54 26.39 -54.49
C ALA A 502 -4.55 27.48 -54.96
N LEU A 503 -3.37 27.57 -54.41
CA LEU A 503 -2.28 28.45 -54.85
C LEU A 503 -1.53 27.91 -56.09
N SER A 504 -1.90 26.73 -56.61
CA SER A 504 -1.24 26.02 -57.69
C SER A 504 0.21 25.60 -57.33
N GLU A 505 0.54 25.47 -56.06
CA GLU A 505 1.80 24.94 -55.53
C GLU A 505 1.72 23.40 -55.44
N ASP A 506 1.53 22.73 -56.60
CA ASP A 506 1.12 21.33 -56.70
C ASP A 506 2.10 20.34 -56.03
N ALA A 507 3.41 20.51 -56.15
CA ALA A 507 4.40 19.63 -55.57
C ALA A 507 4.37 19.68 -54.04
N THR A 508 4.27 20.86 -53.45
CA THR A 508 4.19 21.07 -52.01
C THR A 508 2.83 20.64 -51.42
N ALA A 509 1.75 20.77 -52.22
CA ALA A 509 0.42 20.26 -51.88
C ALA A 509 0.47 18.72 -51.74
N ILE A 510 1.06 18.01 -52.70
CA ILE A 510 1.21 16.54 -52.63
C ILE A 510 2.00 16.14 -51.36
N ALA A 511 3.13 16.78 -51.07
CA ALA A 511 3.92 16.50 -49.88
C ALA A 511 3.12 16.70 -48.59
N SER A 512 2.24 17.72 -48.54
CA SER A 512 1.35 17.96 -47.39
C SER A 512 0.30 16.87 -47.24
N TYR A 513 -0.30 16.39 -48.32
CA TYR A 513 -1.22 15.25 -48.28
C TYR A 513 -0.52 13.95 -47.89
N GLU A 514 0.69 13.70 -48.37
CA GLU A 514 1.49 12.54 -47.98
C GLU A 514 1.79 12.55 -46.48
N ARG A 515 2.08 13.74 -45.94
CA ARG A 515 2.28 13.88 -44.51
C ARG A 515 0.98 13.59 -43.74
N ALA A 516 -0.19 14.08 -44.20
CA ALA A 516 -1.50 13.77 -43.64
C ALA A 516 -1.79 12.26 -43.64
N ILE A 517 -1.47 11.58 -44.75
CA ILE A 517 -1.64 10.13 -44.93
C ILE A 517 -0.68 9.36 -44.00
N ALA A 518 0.57 9.79 -43.88
CA ALA A 518 1.54 9.17 -42.99
C ALA A 518 1.10 9.25 -41.50
N LEU A 519 0.48 10.37 -41.13
CA LEU A 519 -0.06 10.58 -39.78
C LEU A 519 -1.39 9.83 -39.52
N SER A 520 -2.19 9.68 -40.58
CA SER A 520 -3.48 8.97 -40.51
C SER A 520 -3.69 8.16 -41.82
N PRO A 521 -3.24 6.90 -41.90
CA PRO A 521 -3.36 6.06 -43.10
C PRO A 521 -4.78 5.76 -43.56
N SER A 522 -5.77 6.01 -42.70
CA SER A 522 -7.20 5.84 -42.97
C SER A 522 -7.89 7.13 -43.43
N TYR A 523 -7.17 8.21 -43.69
CA TYR A 523 -7.77 9.51 -44.00
C TYR A 523 -8.11 9.61 -45.49
N ALA A 524 -9.29 9.06 -45.87
CA ALA A 524 -9.77 8.97 -47.27
C ALA A 524 -9.79 10.32 -48.02
N ALA A 525 -10.13 11.43 -47.35
CA ALA A 525 -10.12 12.76 -47.96
C ALA A 525 -8.76 13.22 -48.44
N ALA A 526 -7.67 12.88 -47.73
CA ALA A 526 -6.32 13.23 -48.14
C ALA A 526 -5.92 12.48 -49.43
N PHE A 527 -6.28 11.20 -49.54
CA PHE A 527 -6.07 10.44 -50.78
C PHE A 527 -6.85 11.01 -51.95
N ASN A 528 -8.15 11.34 -51.80
CA ASN A 528 -8.96 11.96 -52.86
C ASN A 528 -8.33 13.29 -53.30
N ASN A 529 -7.95 14.16 -52.37
CA ASN A 529 -7.42 15.48 -52.67
C ASN A 529 -6.05 15.41 -53.33
N ARG A 530 -5.17 14.46 -52.92
CA ARG A 530 -3.92 14.16 -53.60
C ARG A 530 -4.18 13.71 -55.02
N GLY A 531 -5.17 12.85 -55.26
CA GLY A 531 -5.58 12.41 -56.59
C GLY A 531 -6.00 13.57 -57.48
N ASN A 532 -6.70 14.58 -56.95
CA ASN A 532 -7.12 15.77 -57.72
C ASN A 532 -5.89 16.57 -58.22
N VAL A 533 -4.89 16.73 -57.38
CA VAL A 533 -3.64 17.44 -57.77
C VAL A 533 -2.83 16.63 -58.78
N LEU A 534 -2.69 15.32 -58.55
CA LEU A 534 -1.97 14.42 -59.49
C LEU A 534 -2.62 14.42 -60.88
N ARG A 535 -3.98 14.41 -60.94
CA ARG A 535 -4.72 14.53 -62.18
C ARG A 535 -4.41 15.85 -62.91
N ARG A 536 -4.39 16.99 -62.18
CA ARG A 536 -4.05 18.31 -62.73
C ARG A 536 -2.64 18.38 -63.31
N MET A 537 -1.71 17.63 -62.68
CA MET A 537 -0.32 17.50 -63.15
C MET A 537 -0.16 16.51 -64.32
N GLY A 538 -1.20 15.86 -64.77
CA GLY A 538 -1.15 14.87 -65.84
C GLY A 538 -0.66 13.48 -65.41
N ARG A 539 -0.48 13.25 -64.08
CA ARG A 539 -0.05 11.97 -63.50
C ARG A 539 -1.28 11.08 -63.27
N LEU A 540 -1.85 10.62 -64.40
CA LEU A 540 -3.20 10.01 -64.39
C LEU A 540 -3.23 8.66 -63.67
N GLU A 541 -2.20 7.83 -63.82
CA GLU A 541 -2.11 6.53 -63.17
C GLU A 541 -2.00 6.68 -61.64
N ASP A 542 -1.17 7.59 -61.16
CA ASP A 542 -0.99 7.89 -59.73
C ASP A 542 -2.30 8.49 -59.14
N ALA A 543 -3.01 9.29 -59.96
CA ALA A 543 -4.31 9.83 -59.54
C ALA A 543 -5.36 8.70 -59.36
N ALA A 544 -5.42 7.76 -60.33
CA ALA A 544 -6.31 6.61 -60.27
C ALA A 544 -6.06 5.72 -59.05
N GLU A 545 -4.79 5.50 -58.74
CA GLU A 545 -4.36 4.78 -57.50
C GLU A 545 -4.84 5.52 -56.23
N SER A 546 -4.59 6.83 -56.16
CA SER A 546 -5.01 7.66 -55.03
C SER A 546 -6.54 7.63 -54.81
N TYR A 547 -7.33 7.72 -55.84
CA TYR A 547 -8.80 7.60 -55.75
C TYR A 547 -9.23 6.18 -55.36
N SER A 548 -8.54 5.16 -55.87
CA SER A 548 -8.81 3.76 -55.47
C SER A 548 -8.61 3.58 -53.97
N ARG A 549 -7.52 4.11 -53.46
CA ARG A 549 -7.24 4.04 -52.03
C ARG A 549 -8.26 4.82 -51.19
N ALA A 550 -8.72 5.98 -51.69
CA ALA A 550 -9.81 6.73 -51.01
C ALA A 550 -11.10 5.91 -50.93
N LEU A 551 -11.44 5.16 -52.00
CA LEU A 551 -12.65 4.32 -52.06
C LEU A 551 -12.52 3.04 -51.26
N GLU A 552 -11.33 2.47 -51.13
CA GLU A 552 -11.10 1.35 -50.21
C GLU A 552 -11.36 1.72 -48.74
N LEU A 553 -10.99 2.95 -48.37
CA LEU A 553 -11.19 3.50 -47.03
C LEU A 553 -12.61 4.02 -46.78
N ALA A 554 -13.27 4.55 -47.80
CA ALA A 554 -14.63 5.08 -47.78
C ALA A 554 -15.36 4.69 -49.06
N PRO A 555 -15.99 3.50 -49.12
CA PRO A 555 -16.63 3.00 -50.36
C PRO A 555 -17.79 3.87 -50.85
N ASP A 556 -18.42 4.64 -49.98
CA ASP A 556 -19.51 5.57 -50.28
C ASP A 556 -19.04 6.99 -50.65
N HIS A 557 -17.74 7.22 -50.82
CA HIS A 557 -17.20 8.53 -51.19
C HIS A 557 -17.49 8.87 -52.65
N ALA A 558 -18.70 9.39 -52.91
CA ALA A 558 -19.20 9.64 -54.26
C ALA A 558 -18.26 10.47 -55.15
N GLN A 559 -17.58 11.51 -54.58
CA GLN A 559 -16.65 12.36 -55.37
C GLN A 559 -15.42 11.60 -55.82
N ALA A 560 -14.86 10.72 -54.98
CA ALA A 560 -13.70 9.90 -55.34
C ALA A 560 -14.06 8.89 -56.45
N ALA A 561 -15.28 8.32 -56.41
CA ALA A 561 -15.78 7.43 -57.46
C ALA A 561 -15.89 8.14 -58.82
N LEU A 562 -16.48 9.35 -58.83
CA LEU A 562 -16.60 10.17 -60.02
C LEU A 562 -15.23 10.58 -60.58
N ASN A 563 -14.34 11.01 -59.71
CA ASN A 563 -12.98 11.42 -60.08
C ASN A 563 -12.17 10.24 -60.68
N LYS A 564 -12.28 9.04 -60.07
CA LYS A 564 -11.63 7.81 -60.55
C LYS A 564 -12.16 7.45 -61.96
N ALA A 565 -13.47 7.44 -62.14
CA ALA A 565 -14.08 7.14 -63.45
C ALA A 565 -13.62 8.11 -64.54
N ALA A 566 -13.55 9.41 -64.21
CA ALA A 566 -13.09 10.44 -65.15
C ALA A 566 -11.61 10.24 -65.56
N VAL A 567 -10.72 9.89 -64.60
CA VAL A 567 -9.29 9.63 -64.89
C VAL A 567 -9.11 8.36 -65.70
N LEU A 568 -9.83 7.29 -65.39
CA LEU A 568 -9.76 6.05 -66.18
C LEU A 568 -10.23 6.26 -67.62
N ALA A 569 -11.27 7.08 -67.86
CA ALA A 569 -11.70 7.46 -69.18
C ALA A 569 -10.60 8.24 -69.93
N GLN A 570 -9.88 9.14 -69.27
CA GLN A 570 -8.73 9.88 -69.87
C GLN A 570 -7.58 8.95 -70.25
N ILE A 571 -7.20 8.02 -69.37
CA ILE A 571 -6.15 7.03 -69.64
C ILE A 571 -6.52 6.18 -70.86
N ASN A 572 -7.77 5.66 -70.91
CA ASN A 572 -8.21 4.86 -72.03
C ASN A 572 -8.25 5.65 -73.36
N ALA A 573 -8.61 6.92 -73.34
CA ALA A 573 -8.60 7.77 -74.51
C ALA A 573 -7.16 8.02 -75.03
N MET A 574 -6.18 8.14 -74.16
CA MET A 574 -4.76 8.30 -74.51
C MET A 574 -4.13 6.99 -75.04
N ALA A 575 -4.66 5.83 -74.65
CA ALA A 575 -4.18 4.53 -75.10
C ALA A 575 -4.71 4.13 -76.50
N VAL A 576 -5.67 4.85 -77.04
CA VAL A 576 -6.32 4.61 -78.37
C VAL A 576 -5.72 5.53 -79.45
N VAL A 577 -4.93 6.52 -79.07
CA VAL A 577 -4.17 7.42 -80.00
C VAL A 577 -2.71 6.96 -80.10
#